data_a8c39c232caed224a5a778df68070759
#
_entry.id   a8c39c232caed224a5a778df68070759
#
_cell.length_a   1.000
_cell.length_b   1.000
_cell.length_c   1.000
_cell.angle_alpha   90.00
_cell.angle_beta   90.00
_cell.angle_gamma   90.00
#
_symmetry.space_group_name_H-M   'P 1'
#
loop_
_entity.id
_entity.type
_entity.pdbx_description
1 polymer ?
#
loop_
_entity_poly.entity_id
_entity_poly.type
_entity_poly.pdbx_seq_one_letter_code
_entity_poly.pdbx_strand_id
1 'polypeptide(L)'
;MYNECMLWLERKYLSMCVSSLELAKWKGDTTLNHRCIYCGDSQKNQHKARGYHFVVEQSFIYKCHNCGKSTSSVNFIKDHFPVLHKEYIKEWLTESGKKPKKHASNHKMPSANVFKFTPKTELLNMIKVDLSAIMFPAKEKTVAREYLQARKIPEDKINDLWFVESAQTLSLLSPKYKDRVLGNDPRIILPFFREDGELVGVSGRAINNSPLRYLTMRFLDDDPLIYNIQKVDKTKTIYVTEGPLDSLFLPNSIAVGGSDFKKIDDGIKDNAIIIYDNEPRNEEILKKLEEVIGLGYKVCIWDDKRIADC
;
A
#
# COMPACT_ATOMS: atom_id res chain seq x y z
N MET A 1 -9.53 -25.72 -16.10
CA MET A 1 -10.11 -24.67 -16.96
C MET A 1 -10.52 -23.55 -16.03
N TYR A 2 -9.71 -22.51 -15.93
CA TYR A 2 -9.84 -21.42 -14.99
C TYR A 2 -10.61 -20.27 -15.60
N ASN A 3 -11.44 -19.65 -14.80
CA ASN A 3 -12.31 -18.53 -15.05
C ASN A 3 -11.83 -17.61 -16.18
N GLU A 4 -12.59 -17.59 -17.27
CA GLU A 4 -12.53 -16.47 -18.20
C GLU A 4 -12.83 -15.20 -17.43
N CYS A 5 -11.96 -14.25 -17.63
CA CYS A 5 -12.00 -12.94 -17.03
C CYS A 5 -13.36 -12.27 -17.26
N MET A 6 -14.10 -11.98 -16.19
CA MET A 6 -15.37 -11.25 -16.28
C MET A 6 -15.17 -9.73 -16.24
N LEU A 7 -14.06 -9.25 -16.78
CA LEU A 7 -13.76 -7.82 -16.86
C LEU A 7 -14.87 -7.01 -17.53
N TRP A 8 -15.50 -7.61 -18.56
CA TRP A 8 -16.63 -7.01 -19.25
C TRP A 8 -17.84 -6.79 -18.32
N LEU A 9 -18.06 -7.73 -17.38
CA LEU A 9 -19.17 -7.65 -16.43
C LEU A 9 -18.91 -6.53 -15.39
N GLU A 10 -17.71 -6.46 -14.84
CA GLU A 10 -17.33 -5.36 -13.95
C GLU A 10 -17.46 -4.01 -14.67
N ARG A 11 -16.98 -3.90 -15.93
CA ARG A 11 -17.12 -2.70 -16.72
C ARG A 11 -18.57 -2.32 -16.99
N LYS A 12 -19.42 -3.30 -17.28
CA LYS A 12 -20.87 -3.09 -17.47
C LYS A 12 -21.48 -2.42 -16.24
N TYR A 13 -21.25 -2.97 -15.05
CA TYR A 13 -21.81 -2.44 -13.81
C TYR A 13 -21.17 -1.11 -13.38
N LEU A 14 -19.89 -0.90 -13.61
CA LEU A 14 -19.26 0.41 -13.45
C LEU A 14 -19.88 1.46 -14.39
N SER A 15 -20.18 1.10 -15.63
CA SER A 15 -20.82 1.99 -16.59
C SER A 15 -22.25 2.39 -16.15
N MET A 16 -22.96 1.50 -15.48
CA MET A 16 -24.25 1.82 -14.87
C MET A 16 -24.15 2.82 -13.70
N CYS A 17 -23.01 2.88 -13.01
CA CYS A 17 -22.78 3.83 -11.94
C CYS A 17 -22.44 5.24 -12.44
N VAL A 18 -22.03 5.41 -13.69
CA VAL A 18 -21.50 6.69 -14.25
C VAL A 18 -22.47 7.85 -14.07
N SER A 19 -23.77 7.65 -14.30
CA SER A 19 -24.79 8.70 -14.17
C SER A 19 -24.95 9.22 -12.74
N SER A 20 -24.52 8.45 -11.73
CA SER A 20 -24.60 8.81 -10.31
C SER A 20 -23.26 9.26 -9.73
N LEU A 21 -22.21 9.32 -10.55
CA LEU A 21 -20.87 9.73 -10.15
C LEU A 21 -20.55 11.12 -10.68
N GLU A 22 -20.14 12.03 -9.80
CA GLU A 22 -19.77 13.38 -10.20
C GLU A 22 -18.50 13.39 -11.07
N LEU A 23 -18.53 14.15 -12.15
CA LEU A 23 -17.44 14.30 -13.12
C LEU A 23 -16.94 12.96 -13.69
N ALA A 24 -17.81 11.97 -13.77
CA ALA A 24 -17.44 10.65 -14.26
C ALA A 24 -17.14 10.68 -15.77
N LYS A 25 -15.97 10.15 -16.11
CA LYS A 25 -15.52 10.07 -17.50
C LYS A 25 -14.69 8.82 -17.74
N TRP A 26 -15.06 8.03 -18.73
CA TRP A 26 -14.21 6.95 -19.23
C TRP A 26 -13.02 7.52 -20.01
N LYS A 27 -11.83 7.02 -19.72
CA LYS A 27 -10.60 7.23 -20.48
C LYS A 27 -10.21 5.91 -21.14
N GLY A 28 -10.63 5.74 -22.37
CA GLY A 28 -10.55 4.45 -23.06
C GLY A 28 -11.44 3.38 -22.41
N ASP A 29 -11.05 2.11 -22.58
CA ASP A 29 -11.86 0.96 -22.15
C ASP A 29 -11.54 0.47 -20.73
N THR A 30 -10.44 0.93 -20.16
CA THR A 30 -9.85 0.37 -18.93
C THR A 30 -9.78 1.34 -17.76
N THR A 31 -10.17 2.61 -17.95
CA THR A 31 -10.06 3.60 -16.87
C THR A 31 -11.31 4.47 -16.78
N LEU A 32 -11.97 4.47 -15.62
CA LEU A 32 -13.05 5.40 -15.29
C LEU A 32 -12.54 6.38 -14.23
N ASN A 33 -12.60 7.68 -14.51
CA ASN A 33 -12.24 8.73 -13.57
C ASN A 33 -13.49 9.47 -13.10
N HIS A 34 -13.58 9.79 -11.81
CA HIS A 34 -14.70 10.53 -11.22
C HIS A 34 -14.27 11.19 -9.88
N ARG A 35 -15.11 12.08 -9.35
CA ARG A 35 -14.94 12.57 -7.98
C ARG A 35 -15.10 11.46 -6.98
N CYS A 36 -14.25 11.43 -5.97
CA CYS A 36 -14.30 10.40 -4.94
C CYS A 36 -15.55 10.51 -4.08
N ILE A 37 -16.39 9.49 -4.04
CA ILE A 37 -17.57 9.43 -3.17
C ILE A 37 -17.17 9.37 -1.69
N TYR A 38 -16.06 8.69 -1.36
CA TYR A 38 -15.67 8.49 0.05
C TYR A 38 -15.23 9.78 0.74
N CYS A 39 -14.53 10.68 0.05
CA CYS A 39 -14.00 11.90 0.64
C CYS A 39 -14.51 13.21 0.01
N GLY A 40 -15.39 13.13 -0.99
CA GLY A 40 -15.88 14.30 -1.71
C GLY A 40 -14.81 15.03 -2.54
N ASP A 41 -13.60 14.47 -2.64
CA ASP A 41 -12.46 15.06 -3.35
C ASP A 41 -12.08 16.46 -2.84
N SER A 42 -11.61 17.38 -3.69
CA SER A 42 -11.24 18.73 -3.27
C SER A 42 -12.47 19.61 -3.07
N GLN A 43 -12.63 20.13 -1.87
CA GLN A 43 -13.71 21.10 -1.57
C GLN A 43 -13.47 22.48 -2.19
N LYS A 44 -12.18 22.86 -2.35
CA LYS A 44 -11.80 24.17 -2.93
C LYS A 44 -11.87 24.20 -4.47
N ASN A 45 -11.81 23.02 -5.12
CA ASN A 45 -11.84 22.92 -6.58
C ASN A 45 -12.79 21.82 -7.02
N GLN A 46 -14.01 22.21 -7.37
CA GLN A 46 -15.07 21.30 -7.79
C GLN A 46 -14.80 20.58 -9.11
N HIS A 47 -13.82 21.04 -9.90
CA HIS A 47 -13.43 20.40 -11.17
C HIS A 47 -12.40 19.28 -11.00
N LYS A 48 -11.88 19.04 -9.80
CA LYS A 48 -10.94 17.95 -9.55
C LYS A 48 -11.68 16.64 -9.32
N ALA A 49 -11.27 15.62 -10.07
CA ALA A 49 -11.75 14.24 -9.96
C ALA A 49 -10.54 13.33 -9.78
N ARG A 50 -10.31 12.81 -8.56
CA ARG A 50 -9.14 12.01 -8.19
C ARG A 50 -9.47 10.58 -7.79
N GLY A 51 -10.73 10.16 -7.96
CA GLY A 51 -11.15 8.77 -7.91
C GLY A 51 -10.97 8.11 -9.27
N TYR A 52 -10.36 6.93 -9.29
CA TYR A 52 -10.09 6.18 -10.50
C TYR A 52 -10.47 4.71 -10.31
N HIS A 53 -11.21 4.16 -11.26
CA HIS A 53 -11.25 2.74 -11.49
C HIS A 53 -10.33 2.42 -12.66
N PHE A 54 -9.49 1.42 -12.52
CA PHE A 54 -8.57 1.00 -13.58
C PHE A 54 -8.36 -0.50 -13.49
N VAL A 55 -8.02 -1.09 -14.63
CA VAL A 55 -7.79 -2.53 -14.72
C VAL A 55 -6.41 -2.86 -14.18
N VAL A 56 -6.38 -3.79 -13.23
CA VAL A 56 -5.18 -4.49 -12.77
C VAL A 56 -5.40 -5.96 -13.09
N GLU A 57 -4.61 -6.45 -14.01
CA GLU A 57 -4.67 -7.82 -14.59
C GLU A 57 -6.02 -8.14 -15.22
N GLN A 58 -7.00 -8.60 -14.45
CA GLN A 58 -8.29 -9.03 -14.98
C GLN A 58 -9.47 -8.53 -14.13
N SER A 59 -9.28 -7.48 -13.35
CA SER A 59 -10.32 -6.87 -12.53
C SER A 59 -10.15 -5.37 -12.44
N PHE A 60 -11.24 -4.64 -12.26
CA PHE A 60 -11.21 -3.22 -11.94
C PHE A 60 -10.94 -2.98 -10.46
N ILE A 61 -9.96 -2.11 -10.19
CA ILE A 61 -9.64 -1.61 -8.84
C ILE A 61 -9.99 -0.13 -8.77
N TYR A 62 -10.64 0.26 -7.69
CA TYR A 62 -10.85 1.67 -7.35
C TYR A 62 -9.70 2.20 -6.51
N LYS A 63 -9.23 3.42 -6.82
CA LYS A 63 -8.31 4.18 -5.98
C LYS A 63 -8.58 5.67 -6.06
N CYS A 64 -8.61 6.33 -4.90
CA CYS A 64 -8.65 7.78 -4.79
C CYS A 64 -7.24 8.33 -4.49
N HIS A 65 -6.75 9.25 -5.31
CA HIS A 65 -5.46 9.93 -5.10
C HIS A 65 -5.55 11.10 -4.10
N ASN A 66 -6.73 11.39 -3.56
CA ASN A 66 -6.91 12.41 -2.53
C ASN A 66 -6.88 11.80 -1.11
N CYS A 67 -7.72 10.80 -0.84
CA CYS A 67 -7.83 10.20 0.49
C CYS A 67 -7.11 8.84 0.62
N GLY A 68 -6.47 8.35 -0.45
CA GLY A 68 -5.79 7.07 -0.45
C GLY A 68 -6.69 5.83 -0.44
N LYS A 69 -8.03 5.98 -0.32
CA LYS A 69 -8.96 4.85 -0.33
C LYS A 69 -8.74 3.99 -1.56
N SER A 70 -8.53 2.70 -1.33
CA SER A 70 -8.39 1.69 -2.40
C SER A 70 -9.26 0.48 -2.07
N THR A 71 -9.93 -0.07 -3.09
CA THR A 71 -10.79 -1.26 -2.96
C THR A 71 -11.03 -1.87 -4.34
N SER A 72 -11.55 -3.11 -4.42
CA SER A 72 -12.01 -3.62 -5.70
C SER A 72 -13.23 -2.81 -6.19
N SER A 73 -13.39 -2.68 -7.51
CA SER A 73 -14.56 -1.99 -8.05
C SER A 73 -15.87 -2.67 -7.69
N VAL A 74 -15.86 -3.99 -7.51
CA VAL A 74 -17.04 -4.73 -7.02
C VAL A 74 -17.41 -4.33 -5.59
N ASN A 75 -16.41 -4.16 -4.70
CA ASN A 75 -16.66 -3.66 -3.36
C ASN A 75 -17.10 -2.19 -3.36
N PHE A 76 -16.56 -1.36 -4.24
CA PHE A 76 -17.03 0.01 -4.44
C PHE A 76 -18.52 0.04 -4.83
N ILE A 77 -18.95 -0.82 -5.78
CA ILE A 77 -20.35 -0.96 -6.17
C ILE A 77 -21.18 -1.46 -4.99
N LYS A 78 -20.67 -2.41 -4.21
CA LYS A 78 -21.35 -2.90 -3.00
C LYS A 78 -21.61 -1.79 -1.98
N ASP A 79 -20.59 -0.94 -1.74
CA ASP A 79 -20.64 0.09 -0.72
C ASP A 79 -21.61 1.24 -1.09
N HIS A 80 -21.67 1.60 -2.38
CA HIS A 80 -22.38 2.79 -2.83
C HIS A 80 -23.62 2.50 -3.68
N PHE A 81 -23.72 1.32 -4.30
CA PHE A 81 -24.78 0.91 -5.20
C PHE A 81 -25.28 -0.51 -4.88
N PRO A 82 -25.82 -0.75 -3.68
CA PRO A 82 -26.14 -2.11 -3.20
C PRO A 82 -27.16 -2.86 -4.07
N VAL A 83 -28.02 -2.14 -4.77
CA VAL A 83 -28.99 -2.75 -5.71
C VAL A 83 -28.26 -3.30 -6.93
N LEU A 84 -27.39 -2.49 -7.54
CA LEU A 84 -26.57 -2.91 -8.68
C LEU A 84 -25.62 -4.05 -8.30
N HIS A 85 -25.08 -4.03 -7.08
CA HIS A 85 -24.25 -5.13 -6.58
C HIS A 85 -25.02 -6.45 -6.51
N LYS A 86 -26.27 -6.45 -6.07
CA LYS A 86 -27.10 -7.67 -6.06
C LYS A 86 -27.34 -8.21 -7.46
N GLU A 87 -27.56 -7.34 -8.43
CA GLU A 87 -27.71 -7.72 -9.85
C GLU A 87 -26.40 -8.25 -10.42
N TYR A 88 -25.28 -7.57 -10.14
CA TYR A 88 -23.93 -8.05 -10.49
C TYR A 88 -23.70 -9.48 -9.99
N ILE A 89 -23.98 -9.75 -8.71
CA ILE A 89 -23.75 -11.09 -8.15
C ILE A 89 -24.64 -12.14 -8.82
N LYS A 90 -25.91 -11.81 -9.13
CA LYS A 90 -26.81 -12.73 -9.85
C LYS A 90 -26.26 -13.08 -11.23
N GLU A 91 -25.87 -12.08 -12.01
CA GLU A 91 -25.35 -12.24 -13.35
C GLU A 91 -24.00 -12.99 -13.31
N TRP A 92 -23.11 -12.63 -12.38
CA TRP A 92 -21.84 -13.32 -12.17
C TRP A 92 -22.02 -14.81 -11.85
N LEU A 93 -23.01 -15.18 -11.02
CA LEU A 93 -23.32 -16.58 -10.71
C LEU A 93 -23.82 -17.33 -11.93
N THR A 94 -24.62 -16.68 -12.77
CA THR A 94 -25.16 -17.27 -14.01
C THR A 94 -24.02 -17.53 -15.00
N GLU A 95 -23.18 -16.55 -15.25
CA GLU A 95 -22.06 -16.62 -16.18
C GLU A 95 -20.93 -17.55 -15.71
N SER A 96 -20.67 -17.58 -14.40
CA SER A 96 -19.63 -18.46 -13.83
C SER A 96 -20.03 -19.93 -13.73
N GLY A 97 -21.29 -20.29 -14.00
CA GLY A 97 -21.81 -21.64 -13.86
C GLY A 97 -21.84 -22.16 -12.41
N LYS A 98 -21.62 -21.29 -11.41
CA LYS A 98 -21.63 -21.66 -9.99
C LYS A 98 -23.04 -21.55 -9.42
N LYS A 99 -23.60 -22.66 -8.93
CA LYS A 99 -24.89 -22.65 -8.21
C LYS A 99 -24.73 -21.90 -6.86
N PRO A 100 -25.68 -21.03 -6.47
CA PRO A 100 -25.64 -20.35 -5.18
C PRO A 100 -25.74 -21.36 -4.06
N LYS A 101 -24.77 -21.38 -3.15
CA LYS A 101 -24.90 -22.09 -1.87
C LYS A 101 -25.98 -21.38 -1.06
N LYS A 102 -27.11 -22.05 -0.81
CA LYS A 102 -28.14 -21.59 0.12
C LYS A 102 -27.53 -21.56 1.52
N HIS A 103 -27.22 -20.39 2.02
CA HIS A 103 -26.98 -20.20 3.45
C HIS A 103 -28.32 -20.22 4.17
N ALA A 104 -28.59 -21.36 4.81
CA ALA A 104 -29.66 -21.45 5.79
C ALA A 104 -29.25 -20.61 7.01
N SER A 105 -30.05 -19.57 7.29
CA SER A 105 -29.94 -18.80 8.52
C SER A 105 -30.46 -19.65 9.68
N ASN A 106 -29.57 -20.26 10.45
CA ASN A 106 -29.88 -20.76 11.78
C ASN A 106 -28.93 -20.09 12.76
N HIS A 107 -29.40 -19.01 13.36
CA HIS A 107 -28.81 -18.45 14.57
C HIS A 107 -29.05 -19.41 15.74
N LYS A 108 -28.06 -20.24 16.07
CA LYS A 108 -27.81 -20.72 17.41
C LYS A 108 -26.38 -20.38 17.76
N MET A 109 -26.21 -19.49 18.76
CA MET A 109 -24.93 -19.21 19.37
C MET A 109 -24.37 -20.55 19.90
N PRO A 110 -23.16 -20.95 19.52
CA PRO A 110 -22.46 -22.01 20.25
C PRO A 110 -21.79 -21.39 21.47
N SER A 111 -22.01 -22.03 22.61
CA SER A 111 -21.29 -21.85 23.86
C SER A 111 -19.78 -21.81 23.64
N ALA A 112 -19.10 -20.98 24.45
CA ALA A 112 -17.65 -20.81 24.48
C ALA A 112 -16.89 -22.16 24.51
N ASN A 113 -16.41 -22.58 23.37
CA ASN A 113 -15.32 -23.53 23.30
C ASN A 113 -14.00 -22.76 23.33
N VAL A 114 -13.29 -22.92 24.41
CA VAL A 114 -11.93 -22.46 24.60
C VAL A 114 -11.08 -23.04 23.49
N PHE A 115 -10.86 -22.26 22.43
CA PHE A 115 -9.80 -22.52 21.46
C PHE A 115 -8.48 -22.35 22.22
N LYS A 116 -7.78 -23.47 22.44
CA LYS A 116 -6.38 -23.41 22.86
C LYS A 116 -5.62 -22.65 21.78
N PHE A 117 -5.17 -21.47 22.14
CA PHE A 117 -4.22 -20.68 21.35
C PHE A 117 -2.97 -21.54 21.13
N THR A 118 -2.74 -21.99 19.91
CA THR A 118 -1.40 -22.37 19.47
C THR A 118 -0.57 -21.10 19.45
N PRO A 119 0.59 -21.05 20.12
CA PRO A 119 1.40 -19.84 20.16
C PRO A 119 1.73 -19.37 18.74
N LYS A 120 1.53 -18.08 18.49
CA LYS A 120 1.83 -17.38 17.23
C LYS A 120 3.24 -17.68 16.69
N THR A 121 4.13 -18.08 17.58
CA THR A 121 5.54 -18.42 17.35
C THR A 121 5.77 -19.70 16.54
N GLU A 122 4.88 -20.69 16.61
CA GLU A 122 5.07 -21.95 15.87
C GLU A 122 4.75 -21.83 14.38
N LEU A 123 3.80 -20.96 14.00
CA LEU A 123 3.50 -20.71 12.58
C LEU A 123 4.62 -19.91 11.89
N LEU A 124 5.32 -19.06 12.64
CA LEU A 124 6.41 -18.21 12.14
C LEU A 124 7.73 -18.96 11.95
N ASN A 125 7.96 -20.02 12.76
CA ASN A 125 9.14 -20.87 12.62
C ASN A 125 9.09 -21.80 11.40
N MET A 126 7.97 -21.92 10.71
CA MET A 126 7.81 -22.78 9.53
C MET A 126 8.23 -22.12 8.21
N ILE A 127 8.45 -20.80 8.18
CA ILE A 127 8.83 -20.09 6.93
C ILE A 127 10.09 -19.26 7.16
N LYS A 128 11.23 -19.91 7.26
CA LYS A 128 12.48 -19.25 6.84
C LYS A 128 12.45 -19.17 5.32
N VAL A 129 11.73 -18.19 4.79
CA VAL A 129 11.78 -17.90 3.35
C VAL A 129 13.18 -17.43 3.05
N ASP A 130 13.89 -18.21 2.26
CA ASP A 130 15.15 -17.76 1.69
C ASP A 130 14.85 -16.62 0.72
N LEU A 131 15.05 -15.38 1.18
CA LEU A 131 14.78 -14.18 0.37
C LEU A 131 15.57 -14.21 -0.94
N SER A 132 16.74 -14.84 -0.96
CA SER A 132 17.59 -14.96 -2.16
C SER A 132 16.97 -15.84 -3.25
N ALA A 133 16.04 -16.72 -2.89
CA ALA A 133 15.29 -17.53 -3.85
C ALA A 133 14.17 -16.75 -4.56
N ILE A 134 13.75 -15.62 -3.99
CA ILE A 134 12.61 -14.79 -4.47
C ILE A 134 13.08 -13.45 -5.02
N MET A 135 14.10 -12.86 -4.42
CA MET A 135 14.59 -11.52 -4.70
C MET A 135 16.09 -11.55 -4.96
N PHE A 136 16.56 -10.61 -5.77
CA PHE A 136 17.99 -10.41 -6.04
C PHE A 136 18.50 -9.18 -5.27
N PRO A 137 19.76 -9.16 -4.79
CA PRO A 137 20.36 -7.91 -4.32
C PRO A 137 20.28 -6.85 -5.43
N ALA A 138 19.75 -5.67 -5.13
CA ALA A 138 19.53 -4.63 -6.14
C ALA A 138 20.84 -4.22 -6.86
N LYS A 139 21.96 -4.25 -6.15
CA LYS A 139 23.31 -3.96 -6.70
C LYS A 139 23.74 -4.90 -7.82
N GLU A 140 23.21 -6.13 -7.86
CA GLU A 140 23.61 -7.16 -8.83
C GLU A 140 22.81 -7.09 -10.13
N LYS A 141 21.71 -6.34 -10.14
CA LYS A 141 20.84 -6.17 -11.31
C LYS A 141 21.04 -4.80 -11.94
N THR A 142 21.53 -4.76 -13.17
CA THR A 142 21.85 -3.52 -13.90
C THR A 142 20.69 -2.53 -13.90
N VAL A 143 19.49 -2.97 -14.25
CA VAL A 143 18.29 -2.13 -14.31
C VAL A 143 17.96 -1.51 -12.95
N ALA A 144 18.09 -2.28 -11.87
CA ALA A 144 17.85 -1.80 -10.51
C ALA A 144 18.92 -0.77 -10.10
N ARG A 145 20.17 -1.07 -10.38
CA ARG A 145 21.32 -0.20 -10.06
C ARG A 145 21.23 1.13 -10.80
N GLU A 146 20.97 1.11 -12.11
CA GLU A 146 20.79 2.31 -12.92
C GLU A 146 19.66 3.19 -12.39
N TYR A 147 18.53 2.58 -12.04
CA TYR A 147 17.40 3.32 -11.45
C TYR A 147 17.78 3.99 -10.13
N LEU A 148 18.48 3.27 -9.23
CA LEU A 148 18.88 3.79 -7.93
C LEU A 148 19.95 4.89 -8.06
N GLN A 149 20.90 4.73 -8.99
CA GLN A 149 21.91 5.75 -9.30
C GLN A 149 21.30 7.00 -9.92
N ALA A 150 20.33 6.86 -10.84
CA ALA A 150 19.60 7.98 -11.40
C ALA A 150 18.82 8.77 -10.33
N ARG A 151 18.37 8.08 -9.27
CA ARG A 151 17.77 8.71 -8.08
C ARG A 151 18.78 9.24 -7.07
N LYS A 152 20.09 9.09 -7.34
CA LYS A 152 21.18 9.52 -6.45
C LYS A 152 21.16 8.83 -5.08
N ILE A 153 20.63 7.61 -4.99
CA ILE A 153 20.69 6.82 -3.75
C ILE A 153 22.15 6.55 -3.40
N PRO A 154 22.59 6.81 -2.15
CA PRO A 154 23.97 6.55 -1.72
C PRO A 154 24.37 5.08 -1.96
N GLU A 155 25.58 4.84 -2.50
CA GLU A 155 26.02 3.52 -2.92
C GLU A 155 26.06 2.51 -1.74
N ASP A 156 26.42 2.96 -0.54
CA ASP A 156 26.39 2.15 0.68
C ASP A 156 24.97 1.67 1.04
N LYS A 157 23.95 2.45 0.70
CA LYS A 157 22.54 2.13 0.97
C LYS A 157 21.95 1.15 -0.04
N ILE A 158 22.49 1.10 -1.25
CA ILE A 158 22.04 0.16 -2.29
C ILE A 158 22.22 -1.29 -1.83
N ASN A 159 23.21 -1.57 -0.97
CA ASN A 159 23.44 -2.91 -0.44
C ASN A 159 22.28 -3.49 0.39
N ASP A 160 21.45 -2.66 0.94
CA ASP A 160 20.30 -3.05 1.77
C ASP A 160 19.00 -3.24 0.96
N LEU A 161 19.05 -2.97 -0.34
CA LEU A 161 17.91 -3.02 -1.23
C LEU A 161 17.89 -4.30 -2.05
N TRP A 162 16.70 -4.77 -2.32
CA TRP A 162 16.45 -5.95 -3.13
C TRP A 162 15.70 -5.57 -4.41
N PHE A 163 15.63 -6.51 -5.34
CA PHE A 163 15.00 -6.34 -6.62
C PHE A 163 14.21 -7.59 -7.00
N VAL A 164 13.05 -7.40 -7.60
CA VAL A 164 12.28 -8.46 -8.28
C VAL A 164 12.01 -8.04 -9.72
N GLU A 165 12.08 -9.00 -10.64
CA GLU A 165 11.72 -8.78 -12.04
C GLU A 165 10.20 -8.71 -12.23
N SER A 166 9.46 -9.37 -11.35
CA SER A 166 8.00 -9.37 -11.33
C SER A 166 7.50 -9.20 -9.89
N ALA A 167 6.63 -8.24 -9.65
CA ALA A 167 5.97 -8.06 -8.37
C ALA A 167 5.19 -9.31 -7.93
N GLN A 168 4.74 -10.15 -8.88
CA GLN A 168 4.01 -11.38 -8.56
C GLN A 168 4.82 -12.37 -7.73
N THR A 169 6.16 -12.40 -7.87
CA THR A 169 7.01 -13.29 -7.07
C THR A 169 6.93 -12.99 -5.57
N LEU A 170 6.59 -11.75 -5.19
CA LEU A 170 6.43 -11.34 -3.80
C LEU A 170 5.27 -12.07 -3.09
N SER A 171 4.31 -12.62 -3.84
CA SER A 171 3.23 -13.42 -3.26
C SER A 171 3.73 -14.67 -2.53
N LEU A 172 4.95 -15.12 -2.86
CA LEU A 172 5.61 -16.26 -2.22
C LEU A 172 6.16 -15.93 -0.82
N LEU A 173 6.29 -14.65 -0.48
CA LEU A 173 6.82 -14.21 0.83
C LEU A 173 5.84 -14.46 1.99
N SER A 174 4.55 -14.58 1.72
CA SER A 174 3.56 -14.80 2.77
C SER A 174 2.31 -15.50 2.24
N PRO A 175 1.80 -16.52 2.95
CA PRO A 175 0.55 -17.21 2.61
C PRO A 175 -0.65 -16.27 2.44
N LYS A 176 -0.64 -15.13 3.14
CA LYS A 176 -1.66 -14.07 3.04
C LYS A 176 -1.81 -13.51 1.63
N TYR A 177 -0.76 -13.61 0.81
CA TYR A 177 -0.71 -13.05 -0.55
C TYR A 177 -0.65 -14.10 -1.65
N LYS A 178 -0.66 -15.40 -1.30
CA LYS A 178 -0.49 -16.52 -2.22
C LYS A 178 -1.43 -16.47 -3.43
N ASP A 179 -2.68 -16.06 -3.19
CA ASP A 179 -3.72 -16.02 -4.22
C ASP A 179 -3.98 -14.59 -4.71
N ARG A 180 -3.12 -13.63 -4.34
CA ARG A 180 -3.23 -12.24 -4.79
C ARG A 180 -2.42 -12.03 -6.05
N VAL A 181 -2.98 -11.24 -6.91
CA VAL A 181 -2.32 -10.77 -8.10
C VAL A 181 -1.64 -9.44 -7.80
N LEU A 182 -0.32 -9.40 -7.93
CA LEU A 182 0.51 -8.27 -7.53
C LEU A 182 1.13 -7.52 -8.71
N GLY A 183 0.93 -8.02 -9.95
CA GLY A 183 1.48 -7.45 -11.17
C GLY A 183 2.84 -8.04 -11.57
N ASN A 184 3.17 -7.84 -12.85
CA ASN A 184 4.42 -8.37 -13.45
C ASN A 184 5.50 -7.31 -13.63
N ASP A 185 5.34 -6.15 -13.01
CA ASP A 185 6.29 -5.05 -13.13
C ASP A 185 7.51 -5.24 -12.20
N PRO A 186 8.69 -4.82 -12.67
CA PRO A 186 9.93 -4.90 -11.88
C PRO A 186 9.93 -3.85 -10.77
N ARG A 187 10.46 -4.23 -9.59
CA ARG A 187 10.44 -3.37 -8.39
C ARG A 187 11.71 -3.43 -7.58
N ILE A 188 12.10 -2.27 -7.05
CA ILE A 188 13.02 -2.18 -5.92
C ILE A 188 12.25 -2.52 -4.66
N ILE A 189 12.80 -3.42 -3.85
CA ILE A 189 12.18 -3.92 -2.63
C ILE A 189 12.93 -3.41 -1.41
N LEU A 190 12.17 -2.83 -0.50
CA LEU A 190 12.61 -2.33 0.79
C LEU A 190 11.97 -3.23 1.87
N PRO A 191 12.73 -4.14 2.48
CA PRO A 191 12.21 -5.04 3.51
C PRO A 191 12.03 -4.30 4.83
N PHE A 192 10.94 -4.61 5.54
CA PHE A 192 10.69 -4.14 6.90
C PHE A 192 10.97 -5.26 7.88
N PHE A 193 11.90 -5.02 8.77
CA PHE A 193 12.26 -5.94 9.82
C PHE A 193 11.84 -5.38 11.18
N ARG A 194 11.48 -6.25 12.11
CA ARG A 194 11.43 -5.89 13.53
C ARG A 194 12.84 -5.65 14.08
N GLU A 195 12.93 -5.14 15.29
CA GLU A 195 14.20 -4.97 16.01
C GLU A 195 14.94 -6.30 16.25
N ASP A 196 14.22 -7.41 16.37
CA ASP A 196 14.77 -8.77 16.51
C ASP A 196 15.23 -9.37 15.17
N GLY A 197 15.07 -8.64 14.05
CA GLY A 197 15.48 -9.05 12.71
C GLY A 197 14.44 -9.88 11.96
N GLU A 198 13.23 -10.08 12.48
CA GLU A 198 12.18 -10.79 11.77
C GLU A 198 11.56 -9.92 10.67
N LEU A 199 11.39 -10.49 9.48
CA LEU A 199 10.77 -9.82 8.33
C LEU A 199 9.26 -9.74 8.51
N VAL A 200 8.71 -8.51 8.60
CA VAL A 200 7.27 -8.25 8.84
C VAL A 200 6.52 -7.70 7.63
N GLY A 201 7.25 -7.31 6.61
CA GLY A 201 6.66 -6.81 5.38
C GLY A 201 7.70 -6.33 4.39
N VAL A 202 7.22 -5.91 3.23
CA VAL A 202 8.05 -5.31 2.18
C VAL A 202 7.32 -4.14 1.52
N SER A 203 8.06 -3.16 1.04
CA SER A 203 7.57 -2.13 0.13
C SER A 203 8.28 -2.25 -1.21
N GLY A 204 7.52 -2.39 -2.28
CA GLY A 204 8.02 -2.52 -3.64
C GLY A 204 7.81 -1.23 -4.44
N ARG A 205 8.89 -0.52 -4.79
CA ARG A 205 8.86 0.64 -5.67
C ARG A 205 8.98 0.21 -7.12
N ALA A 206 7.98 0.48 -7.96
CA ALA A 206 8.07 0.25 -9.40
C ALA A 206 9.18 1.10 -10.02
N ILE A 207 9.96 0.50 -10.91
CA ILE A 207 11.04 1.19 -11.64
C ILE A 207 10.63 1.62 -13.05
N ASN A 208 9.45 1.22 -13.48
CA ASN A 208 8.81 1.60 -14.73
C ASN A 208 7.59 2.51 -14.48
N ASN A 209 6.85 2.84 -15.53
CA ASN A 209 5.63 3.64 -15.46
C ASN A 209 4.42 2.85 -14.97
N SER A 210 4.60 1.92 -14.03
CA SER A 210 3.51 1.19 -13.42
C SER A 210 2.50 2.14 -12.76
N PRO A 211 1.18 1.94 -12.95
CA PRO A 211 0.15 2.75 -12.31
C PRO A 211 0.18 2.61 -10.78
N LEU A 212 0.65 1.47 -10.27
CA LEU A 212 0.88 1.24 -8.86
C LEU A 212 2.33 1.55 -8.50
N ARG A 213 2.59 2.80 -8.16
CA ARG A 213 3.92 3.31 -7.87
C ARG A 213 4.61 2.61 -6.69
N TYR A 214 3.85 2.32 -5.64
CA TYR A 214 4.29 1.57 -4.47
C TYR A 214 3.33 0.40 -4.19
N LEU A 215 3.91 -0.75 -3.91
CA LEU A 215 3.20 -1.93 -3.43
C LEU A 215 3.73 -2.26 -2.04
N THR A 216 2.92 -2.08 -1.01
CA THR A 216 3.31 -2.41 0.37
C THR A 216 2.56 -3.65 0.83
N MET A 217 3.31 -4.63 1.29
CA MET A 217 2.81 -5.90 1.81
C MET A 217 3.15 -5.99 3.29
N ARG A 218 2.13 -6.21 4.12
CA ARG A 218 2.25 -6.47 5.55
C ARG A 218 1.95 -7.93 5.81
N PHE A 219 2.87 -8.65 6.41
CA PHE A 219 2.72 -10.09 6.64
C PHE A 219 1.86 -10.38 7.86
N LEU A 220 2.02 -9.59 8.91
CA LEU A 220 1.22 -9.65 10.13
C LEU A 220 0.43 -8.34 10.28
N ASP A 221 -0.85 -8.42 10.68
CA ASP A 221 -1.74 -7.25 10.67
C ASP A 221 -1.42 -6.23 11.77
N ASP A 222 -0.90 -6.71 12.91
CA ASP A 222 -0.62 -5.89 14.08
C ASP A 222 0.77 -5.25 14.07
N ASP A 223 1.69 -5.71 13.21
CA ASP A 223 3.06 -5.20 13.20
C ASP A 223 3.17 -3.85 12.50
N PRO A 224 3.81 -2.87 13.11
CA PRO A 224 4.11 -1.61 12.45
C PRO A 224 5.14 -1.84 11.34
N LEU A 225 4.92 -1.23 10.18
CA LEU A 225 5.90 -1.23 9.10
C LEU A 225 6.85 -0.03 9.29
N ILE A 226 7.90 -0.22 10.07
CA ILE A 226 8.95 0.78 10.28
C ILE A 226 10.21 0.28 9.58
N TYR A 227 10.59 0.99 8.51
CA TYR A 227 11.78 0.66 7.74
C TYR A 227 13.04 0.97 8.55
N ASN A 228 13.99 0.04 8.54
CA ASN A 228 15.32 0.18 9.12
C ASN A 228 15.40 0.30 10.65
N ILE A 229 14.32 0.01 11.38
CA ILE A 229 14.29 0.13 12.86
C ILE A 229 15.36 -0.74 13.55
N GLN A 230 15.69 -1.90 12.98
CA GLN A 230 16.67 -2.85 13.51
C GLN A 230 18.13 -2.35 13.40
N LYS A 231 18.40 -1.27 12.65
CA LYS A 231 19.74 -0.77 12.40
C LYS A 231 20.04 0.57 13.09
N VAL A 232 19.02 1.24 13.66
CA VAL A 232 19.23 2.56 14.25
C VAL A 232 19.89 2.47 15.61
N ASP A 233 20.79 3.39 15.84
CA ASP A 233 21.36 3.66 17.15
C ASP A 233 20.40 4.59 17.94
N LYS A 234 19.67 4.01 18.88
CA LYS A 234 18.67 4.73 19.70
C LYS A 234 19.28 5.77 20.64
N THR A 235 20.59 5.77 20.82
CA THR A 235 21.28 6.78 21.66
C THR A 235 21.58 8.08 20.91
N LYS A 236 21.43 8.08 19.59
CA LYS A 236 21.69 9.22 18.72
C LYS A 236 20.40 9.78 18.16
N THR A 237 20.50 10.96 17.53
CA THR A 237 19.39 11.52 16.76
C THR A 237 18.92 10.55 15.70
N ILE A 238 17.61 10.29 15.65
CA ILE A 238 16.95 9.42 14.68
C ILE A 238 16.10 10.30 13.76
N TYR A 239 16.39 10.26 12.49
CA TYR A 239 15.58 10.94 11.48
C TYR A 239 14.44 10.03 11.01
N VAL A 240 13.22 10.53 11.02
CA VAL A 240 12.03 9.76 10.68
C VAL A 240 11.33 10.38 9.47
N THR A 241 11.26 9.65 8.37
CA THR A 241 10.61 10.08 7.12
C THR A 241 9.31 9.32 6.86
N GLU A 242 8.47 9.82 5.94
CA GLU A 242 7.30 9.08 5.47
C GLU A 242 7.70 7.91 4.57
N GLY A 243 8.60 8.16 3.62
CA GLY A 243 9.00 7.21 2.59
C GLY A 243 10.29 6.46 2.91
N PRO A 244 10.32 5.12 2.76
CA PRO A 244 11.56 4.36 2.98
C PRO A 244 12.72 4.77 2.07
N LEU A 245 12.46 5.20 0.82
CA LEU A 245 13.53 5.68 -0.07
C LEU A 245 14.13 7.01 0.41
N ASP A 246 13.30 7.88 1.01
CA ASP A 246 13.74 9.20 1.48
C ASP A 246 14.65 9.07 2.70
N SER A 247 14.40 8.06 3.56
CA SER A 247 15.27 7.76 4.70
C SER A 247 16.69 7.37 4.30
N LEU A 248 16.91 6.85 3.09
CA LEU A 248 18.24 6.42 2.64
C LEU A 248 19.24 7.58 2.49
N PHE A 249 18.75 8.82 2.39
CA PHE A 249 19.60 10.01 2.28
C PHE A 249 20.04 10.55 3.65
N LEU A 250 19.52 9.99 4.74
CA LEU A 250 19.74 10.50 6.08
C LEU A 250 20.54 9.48 6.90
N PRO A 251 21.46 9.95 7.77
CA PRO A 251 22.14 9.06 8.70
C PRO A 251 21.18 8.63 9.81
N ASN A 252 21.38 7.45 10.38
CA ASN A 252 20.61 6.94 11.53
C ASN A 252 19.10 7.18 11.39
N SER A 253 18.52 6.69 10.32
CA SER A 253 17.16 7.03 9.90
C SER A 253 16.24 5.84 9.81
N ILE A 254 14.96 6.08 10.04
CA ILE A 254 13.85 5.15 9.82
C ILE A 254 12.79 5.78 8.94
N ALA A 255 11.87 4.96 8.41
CA ALA A 255 10.69 5.47 7.74
C ALA A 255 9.43 4.72 8.18
N VAL A 256 8.32 5.45 8.32
CA VAL A 256 7.02 4.85 8.59
C VAL A 256 6.32 4.53 7.27
N GLY A 257 6.19 3.26 6.96
CA GLY A 257 5.57 2.80 5.71
C GLY A 257 4.06 3.04 5.67
N GLY A 258 3.64 4.30 5.59
CA GLY A 258 2.22 4.67 5.53
C GLY A 258 1.80 5.78 6.49
N SER A 259 2.69 6.71 6.78
CA SER A 259 2.42 8.02 7.40
C SER A 259 1.78 8.05 8.80
N ASP A 260 1.80 6.97 9.56
CA ASP A 260 1.31 6.98 10.93
C ASP A 260 2.47 6.97 11.94
N PHE A 261 2.97 8.16 12.26
CA PHE A 261 4.06 8.36 13.23
C PHE A 261 3.67 7.96 14.66
N LYS A 262 2.39 7.76 14.95
CA LYS A 262 1.91 7.26 16.25
C LYS A 262 2.35 5.82 16.55
N LYS A 263 2.84 5.11 15.53
CA LYS A 263 3.35 3.74 15.66
C LYS A 263 4.82 3.66 16.03
N ILE A 264 5.48 4.82 16.15
CA ILE A 264 6.84 4.90 16.61
C ILE A 264 6.85 4.60 18.12
N ASP A 265 7.74 3.72 18.53
CA ASP A 265 7.96 3.39 19.93
C ASP A 265 8.32 4.66 20.75
N ASP A 266 7.67 4.85 21.89
CA ASP A 266 7.97 5.96 22.82
C ASP A 266 9.45 5.97 23.24
N GLY A 267 10.11 4.80 23.21
CA GLY A 267 11.54 4.68 23.56
C GLY A 267 12.52 5.42 22.64
N ILE A 268 12.09 5.87 21.43
CA ILE A 268 12.94 6.67 20.54
C ILE A 268 12.48 8.11 20.40
N LYS A 269 11.35 8.47 21.00
CA LYS A 269 10.68 9.77 20.82
C LYS A 269 11.60 10.97 21.14
N ASP A 270 12.33 10.92 22.22
CA ASP A 270 13.18 12.02 22.67
C ASP A 270 14.32 12.34 21.68
N ASN A 271 14.77 11.32 20.95
CA ASN A 271 15.83 11.42 19.95
C ASN A 271 15.30 11.51 18.51
N ALA A 272 13.99 11.38 18.30
CA ALA A 272 13.39 11.42 16.98
C ALA A 272 13.18 12.85 16.46
N ILE A 273 13.51 13.05 15.19
CA ILE A 273 13.16 14.24 14.40
C ILE A 273 12.33 13.80 13.22
N ILE A 274 11.07 14.22 13.18
CA ILE A 274 10.15 13.90 12.11
C ILE A 274 10.41 14.82 10.90
N ILE A 275 10.50 14.24 9.72
CA ILE A 275 10.75 14.94 8.47
C ILE A 275 9.64 14.58 7.49
N TYR A 276 8.75 15.54 7.23
CA TYR A 276 7.73 15.43 6.19
C TYR A 276 8.26 15.89 4.84
N ASP A 277 7.59 15.45 3.78
CA ASP A 277 7.84 15.97 2.44
C ASP A 277 7.67 17.49 2.41
N ASN A 278 8.53 18.19 1.64
CA ASN A 278 8.49 19.64 1.52
C ASN A 278 7.28 20.08 0.67
N GLU A 279 6.11 19.97 1.24
CA GLU A 279 4.84 20.40 0.63
C GLU A 279 4.13 21.47 1.50
N PRO A 280 4.67 22.68 1.67
CA PRO A 280 4.19 23.67 2.63
C PRO A 280 2.77 24.19 2.35
N ARG A 281 2.20 23.90 1.18
CA ARG A 281 0.82 24.25 0.81
C ARG A 281 -0.16 23.09 0.95
N ASN A 282 0.31 21.92 1.37
CA ASN A 282 -0.52 20.74 1.57
C ASN A 282 -1.12 20.78 2.98
N GLU A 283 -2.40 21.12 3.08
CA GLU A 283 -3.12 21.21 4.37
C GLU A 283 -3.11 19.88 5.15
N GLU A 284 -3.02 18.74 4.47
CA GLU A 284 -2.95 17.43 5.12
C GLU A 284 -1.60 17.26 5.82
N ILE A 285 -0.51 17.65 5.18
CA ILE A 285 0.83 17.61 5.80
C ILE A 285 0.91 18.58 6.96
N LEU A 286 0.37 19.79 6.84
CA LEU A 286 0.34 20.76 7.93
C LEU A 286 -0.41 20.23 9.16
N LYS A 287 -1.56 19.59 8.96
CA LYS A 287 -2.32 18.96 10.06
C LYS A 287 -1.55 17.83 10.74
N LYS A 288 -0.89 16.97 9.95
CA LYS A 288 -0.04 15.90 10.48
C LYS A 288 1.14 16.48 11.27
N LEU A 289 1.75 17.56 10.78
CA LEU A 289 2.83 18.27 11.45
C LEU A 289 2.36 18.82 12.80
N GLU A 290 1.22 19.52 12.84
CA GLU A 290 0.63 20.02 14.09
C GLU A 290 0.34 18.88 15.07
N GLU A 291 -0.17 17.76 14.60
CA GLU A 291 -0.46 16.59 15.43
C GLU A 291 0.79 16.00 16.07
N VAL A 292 1.87 15.79 15.31
CA VAL A 292 3.12 15.24 15.88
C VAL A 292 3.83 16.20 16.80
N ILE A 293 3.74 17.52 16.55
CA ILE A 293 4.20 18.55 17.48
C ILE A 293 3.40 18.49 18.79
N GLY A 294 2.06 18.39 18.68
CA GLY A 294 1.18 18.21 19.84
C GLY A 294 1.49 16.96 20.67
N LEU A 295 1.99 15.91 20.03
CA LEU A 295 2.48 14.70 20.70
C LEU A 295 3.89 14.89 21.30
N GLY A 296 4.55 16.03 21.11
CA GLY A 296 5.86 16.37 21.68
C GLY A 296 7.06 15.88 20.86
N TYR A 297 6.89 15.53 19.59
CA TYR A 297 8.02 15.22 18.70
C TYR A 297 8.72 16.48 18.21
N LYS A 298 10.01 16.38 17.98
CA LYS A 298 10.76 17.38 17.20
C LYS A 298 10.44 17.20 15.72
N VAL A 299 10.29 18.29 14.99
CA VAL A 299 10.00 18.28 13.54
C VAL A 299 11.03 19.10 12.77
N CYS A 300 11.32 18.69 11.55
CA CYS A 300 12.08 19.47 10.61
C CYS A 300 11.15 20.45 9.91
N ILE A 301 11.51 21.74 9.95
CA ILE A 301 10.84 22.79 9.18
C ILE A 301 11.74 23.17 8.01
N TRP A 302 11.21 23.07 6.80
CA TRP A 302 11.91 23.43 5.60
C TRP A 302 12.00 24.96 5.46
N ASP A 303 13.15 25.47 5.01
CA ASP A 303 13.33 26.89 4.72
C ASP A 303 12.66 27.22 3.36
N ASP A 304 11.74 28.19 3.37
CA ASP A 304 11.02 28.64 2.17
C ASP A 304 11.92 29.14 1.03
N LYS A 305 13.13 29.58 1.36
CA LYS A 305 14.09 30.10 0.37
C LYS A 305 14.64 29.05 -0.59
N ARG A 306 14.56 27.74 -0.27
CA ARG A 306 15.06 26.65 -1.11
C ARG A 306 14.04 26.10 -2.11
N ILE A 307 12.80 26.56 -2.07
CA ILE A 307 11.74 26.14 -2.99
C ILE A 307 11.92 26.74 -4.40
N ALA A 308 12.68 27.84 -4.52
CA ALA A 308 12.89 28.53 -5.79
C ALA A 308 13.93 27.86 -6.72
N ASP A 309 14.76 26.95 -6.19
CA ASP A 309 15.90 26.35 -6.91
C ASP A 309 15.70 24.86 -7.25
N CYS A 310 14.52 24.30 -6.98
CA CYS A 310 14.06 22.97 -7.38
C CYS A 310 12.94 23.08 -8.40
#